data_8f68fcef0e55d23157ac7ed407b91b6d
#
_entry.id   8f68fcef0e55d23157ac7ed407b91b6d
#
_cell.length_a   1.000
_cell.length_b   1.000
_cell.length_c   1.000
_cell.angle_alpha   90.00
_cell.angle_beta   90.00
_cell.angle_gamma   90.00
#
_symmetry.space_group_name_H-M   'P 1'
#
loop_
_entity.id
_entity.type
_entity.pdbx_description
1 polymer ?
#
loop_
_entity_poly.entity_id
_entity_poly.type
_entity_poly.pdbx_seq_one_letter_code
_entity_poly.pdbx_strand_id
1 'polypeptide(L)'
;MQKRFISSLKNKSLQLFLAGGILASSTTAFAQKTTSASPYSQFGIGQMREDLLPQYRAMGGINTGVRKINGVYNTNPNNPASYSATQFATFDAGLYGNYTQLNSTTRSDNTADFAFSHITMSFPMKRFGGISLGILPYSDIGYRSTSQQTINTDLHNKVFTGEGGLTKAYAGWGVRIVKGLSIGANVSYLFGTLNDFSRVEFSPSSGALNTQRQDKREIQGMILDYGLQYEQPIGKEYSLTFGYSGSLNNDIKDRSTSFITRVTPSSDPDNQNIPLDTTYVSDRSSRHLTLPLKHNVGITLARSGRWLVGADFKYADWSRFQVRDGENRLRKNVGVAVGGQLTPDVTSLKYLKQVDYRLGFRYNKTQYFLNDQNINDMAVTVGVGLPLARNQFSGAFSKINFSAEFGQMGKTTNNLIRERYINFNIGFTLNDRWFRRTQFD
;
A
#
# COMPACT_ATOMS: atom_id res chain seq x y z
N MET A 1 5.66 -44.75 -22.37
CA MET A 1 6.40 -43.75 -21.53
C MET A 1 6.79 -42.46 -22.25
N GLN A 2 7.25 -42.46 -23.50
CA GLN A 2 7.69 -41.26 -24.22
C GLN A 2 6.66 -40.15 -24.46
N LYS A 3 5.37 -40.48 -24.69
CA LYS A 3 4.32 -39.46 -24.95
C LYS A 3 3.97 -38.60 -23.74
N ARG A 4 4.14 -39.09 -22.50
CA ARG A 4 3.89 -38.30 -21.28
C ARG A 4 5.04 -37.35 -20.92
N PHE A 5 6.26 -37.67 -21.34
CA PHE A 5 7.42 -36.80 -21.12
C PHE A 5 7.37 -35.55 -22.01
N ILE A 6 6.92 -35.71 -23.25
CA ILE A 6 6.80 -34.61 -24.24
C ILE A 6 5.67 -33.65 -23.88
N SER A 7 4.56 -34.11 -23.28
CA SER A 7 3.48 -33.23 -22.84
C SER A 7 3.85 -32.38 -21.60
N SER A 8 4.67 -32.94 -20.70
CA SER A 8 5.18 -32.20 -19.53
C SER A 8 6.18 -31.10 -19.91
N LEU A 9 7.01 -31.36 -20.91
CA LEU A 9 7.95 -30.36 -21.45
C LEU A 9 7.24 -29.24 -22.22
N LYS A 10 6.19 -29.54 -22.99
CA LYS A 10 5.38 -28.52 -23.68
C LYS A 10 4.65 -27.57 -22.70
N ASN A 11 4.14 -28.08 -21.59
CA ASN A 11 3.49 -27.21 -20.59
C ASN A 11 4.49 -26.32 -19.83
N LYS A 12 5.69 -26.81 -19.55
CA LYS A 12 6.74 -25.99 -18.90
C LYS A 12 7.30 -24.92 -19.83
N SER A 13 7.46 -25.23 -21.13
CA SER A 13 7.88 -24.24 -22.11
C SER A 13 6.82 -23.18 -22.37
N LEU A 14 5.55 -23.53 -22.35
CA LEU A 14 4.45 -22.58 -22.49
C LEU A 14 4.34 -21.63 -21.27
N GLN A 15 4.58 -22.14 -20.06
CA GLN A 15 4.64 -21.31 -18.85
C GLN A 15 5.85 -20.39 -18.81
N LEU A 16 7.01 -20.85 -19.29
CA LEU A 16 8.20 -20.00 -19.46
C LEU A 16 8.02 -18.98 -20.57
N PHE A 17 7.32 -19.32 -21.65
CA PHE A 17 7.02 -18.38 -22.74
C PHE A 17 6.00 -17.30 -22.32
N LEU A 18 4.99 -17.65 -21.52
CA LEU A 18 4.05 -16.68 -20.92
C LEU A 18 4.74 -15.78 -19.90
N ALA A 19 5.61 -16.31 -19.05
CA ALA A 19 6.40 -15.52 -18.11
C ALA A 19 7.43 -14.63 -18.84
N GLY A 20 8.06 -15.12 -19.90
CA GLY A 20 8.98 -14.35 -20.75
C GLY A 20 8.27 -13.29 -21.59
N GLY A 21 7.05 -13.56 -22.06
CA GLY A 21 6.24 -12.59 -22.81
C GLY A 21 5.77 -11.42 -21.95
N ILE A 22 5.46 -11.66 -20.67
CA ILE A 22 5.12 -10.60 -19.71
C ILE A 22 6.35 -9.77 -19.35
N LEU A 23 7.54 -10.35 -19.30
CA LEU A 23 8.79 -9.64 -19.07
C LEU A 23 9.28 -8.85 -20.30
N ALA A 24 9.02 -9.32 -21.53
CA ALA A 24 9.43 -8.66 -22.75
C ALA A 24 8.52 -7.48 -23.16
N SER A 25 7.26 -7.44 -22.70
CA SER A 25 6.36 -6.30 -22.91
C SER A 25 6.66 -5.10 -21.98
N SER A 26 7.60 -5.24 -21.04
CA SER A 26 8.01 -4.18 -20.12
C SER A 26 9.04 -3.19 -20.67
N THR A 27 9.48 -3.31 -21.92
CA THR A 27 10.52 -2.44 -22.51
C THR A 27 10.01 -1.08 -23.00
N THR A 28 8.70 -0.82 -22.92
CA THR A 28 8.13 0.52 -23.03
C THR A 28 7.45 0.93 -21.73
N ALA A 29 8.07 0.63 -20.60
CA ALA A 29 7.72 1.31 -19.36
C ALA A 29 8.10 2.78 -19.54
N PHE A 30 7.21 3.56 -20.12
CA PHE A 30 7.17 4.97 -19.78
C PHE A 30 7.20 4.99 -18.26
N ALA A 31 8.21 5.66 -17.70
CA ALA A 31 8.21 6.02 -16.30
C ALA A 31 6.98 6.91 -16.12
N GLN A 32 5.83 6.29 -15.88
CA GLN A 32 4.61 7.01 -15.58
C GLN A 32 4.93 7.72 -14.27
N LYS A 33 4.96 9.05 -14.34
CA LYS A 33 4.91 9.86 -13.16
C LYS A 33 3.74 9.33 -12.34
N THR A 34 4.05 8.71 -11.21
CA THR A 34 3.05 8.33 -10.22
C THR A 34 2.44 9.61 -9.69
N THR A 35 1.38 10.05 -10.28
CA THR A 35 0.57 11.15 -9.82
C THR A 35 -0.63 10.57 -9.08
N SER A 36 -0.38 10.07 -7.86
CA SER A 36 -1.49 10.00 -6.90
C SER A 36 -2.08 11.40 -6.85
N ALA A 37 -3.28 11.59 -7.37
CA ALA A 37 -3.86 12.92 -7.51
C ALA A 37 -4.71 13.29 -6.30
N SER A 38 -4.21 13.04 -5.08
CA SER A 38 -4.88 13.46 -3.86
C SER A 38 -4.31 14.78 -3.37
N PRO A 39 -5.11 15.86 -3.29
CA PRO A 39 -4.70 17.11 -2.69
C PRO A 39 -4.24 16.97 -1.23
N TYR A 40 -4.70 15.93 -0.55
CA TYR A 40 -4.31 15.62 0.83
C TYR A 40 -2.89 15.06 0.93
N SER A 41 -2.31 14.56 -0.18
CA SER A 41 -0.95 14.05 -0.21
C SER A 41 0.14 15.13 -0.04
N GLN A 42 -0.22 16.41 -0.11
CA GLN A 42 0.70 17.54 0.12
C GLN A 42 1.16 17.66 1.58
N PHE A 43 0.49 16.97 2.51
CA PHE A 43 0.77 17.09 3.94
C PHE A 43 1.65 15.95 4.45
N GLY A 44 2.62 16.27 5.30
CA GLY A 44 3.48 15.29 5.96
C GLY A 44 4.51 14.65 5.03
N ILE A 45 4.41 13.36 4.86
CA ILE A 45 5.24 12.54 3.94
C ILE A 45 4.39 11.91 2.83
N GLY A 46 3.26 12.53 2.49
CA GLY A 46 2.33 12.04 1.49
C GLY A 46 1.15 11.26 2.06
N GLN A 47 0.34 10.73 1.14
CA GLN A 47 -0.76 9.84 1.48
C GLN A 47 -0.21 8.47 1.88
N MET A 48 -0.51 8.07 3.12
CA MET A 48 -0.02 6.80 3.66
C MET A 48 -0.70 5.61 2.98
N ARG A 49 0.09 4.60 2.63
CA ARG A 49 -0.40 3.31 2.17
C ARG A 49 -0.31 2.28 3.28
N GLU A 50 -1.40 1.57 3.54
CA GLU A 50 -1.38 0.46 4.47
C GLU A 50 -0.71 -0.76 3.83
N ASP A 51 0.07 -1.51 4.61
CA ASP A 51 0.78 -2.74 4.21
C ASP A 51 -0.19 -3.92 4.02
N LEU A 52 -1.23 -3.72 3.23
CA LEU A 52 -2.32 -4.68 3.03
C LEU A 52 -2.24 -5.32 1.64
N LEU A 53 -2.20 -6.64 1.61
CA LEU A 53 -2.34 -7.41 0.39
C LEU A 53 -3.81 -7.44 -0.07
N PRO A 54 -4.11 -7.70 -1.35
CA PRO A 54 -5.46 -7.64 -1.92
C PRO A 54 -6.51 -8.45 -1.14
N GLN A 55 -6.13 -9.61 -0.60
CA GLN A 55 -7.04 -10.44 0.18
C GLN A 55 -7.51 -9.78 1.48
N TYR A 56 -6.67 -8.96 2.13
CA TYR A 56 -7.04 -8.20 3.33
C TYR A 56 -7.81 -6.93 2.97
N ARG A 57 -7.40 -6.24 1.90
CA ARG A 57 -8.12 -5.05 1.38
C ARG A 57 -9.57 -5.38 1.06
N ALA A 58 -9.81 -6.53 0.42
CA ALA A 58 -11.14 -7.03 0.10
C ALA A 58 -12.05 -7.26 1.32
N MET A 59 -11.47 -7.37 2.51
CA MET A 59 -12.19 -7.57 3.78
C MET A 59 -12.16 -6.30 4.65
N GLY A 60 -12.24 -5.11 4.06
CA GLY A 60 -12.20 -3.85 4.81
C GLY A 60 -10.83 -3.49 5.38
N GLY A 61 -9.80 -4.28 5.13
CA GLY A 61 -8.47 -4.10 5.71
C GLY A 61 -8.29 -4.74 7.08
N ILE A 62 -9.17 -5.67 7.50
CA ILE A 62 -8.93 -6.50 8.68
C ILE A 62 -7.73 -7.40 8.44
N ASN A 63 -6.79 -7.43 9.37
CA ASN A 63 -5.57 -8.20 9.23
C ASN A 63 -4.92 -8.55 10.58
N THR A 64 -5.11 -7.73 11.62
CA THR A 64 -4.38 -7.84 12.88
C THR A 64 -4.66 -9.15 13.60
N GLY A 65 -5.93 -9.60 13.61
CA GLY A 65 -6.33 -10.90 14.14
C GLY A 65 -6.32 -12.03 13.08
N VAL A 66 -6.07 -11.73 11.79
CA VAL A 66 -6.11 -12.75 10.75
C VAL A 66 -4.80 -13.53 10.72
N ARG A 67 -4.89 -14.84 10.99
CA ARG A 67 -3.75 -15.74 11.04
C ARG A 67 -3.70 -16.70 9.86
N LYS A 68 -4.87 -17.28 9.53
CA LYS A 68 -5.03 -18.20 8.41
C LYS A 68 -6.33 -17.87 7.68
N ILE A 69 -6.31 -17.99 6.39
CA ILE A 69 -7.50 -17.89 5.55
C ILE A 69 -7.74 -19.29 4.98
N ASN A 70 -8.92 -19.85 5.21
CA ASN A 70 -9.27 -21.24 4.83
C ASN A 70 -8.29 -22.31 5.34
N GLY A 71 -7.77 -22.12 6.56
CA GLY A 71 -6.80 -23.03 7.16
C GLY A 71 -5.38 -22.91 6.61
N VAL A 72 -5.15 -22.01 5.67
CA VAL A 72 -3.83 -21.75 5.06
C VAL A 72 -3.31 -20.38 5.48
N TYR A 73 -2.00 -20.31 5.74
CA TYR A 73 -1.33 -19.05 5.99
C TYR A 73 -1.27 -18.22 4.71
N ASN A 74 -1.50 -16.93 4.86
CA ASN A 74 -1.24 -15.92 3.86
C ASN A 74 -0.30 -14.87 4.45
N THR A 75 0.65 -14.37 3.65
CA THR A 75 1.59 -13.35 4.11
C THR A 75 0.85 -12.13 4.66
N ASN A 76 1.22 -11.71 5.87
CA ASN A 76 0.61 -10.57 6.56
C ASN A 76 1.68 -9.66 7.16
N PRO A 77 2.22 -8.69 6.38
CA PRO A 77 3.29 -7.81 6.85
C PRO A 77 2.88 -6.93 8.04
N ASN A 78 1.59 -6.64 8.18
CA ASN A 78 1.06 -5.78 9.25
C ASN A 78 1.07 -6.43 10.65
N ASN A 79 1.08 -7.77 10.73
CA ASN A 79 1.25 -8.48 11.99
C ASN A 79 2.25 -9.62 11.86
N PRO A 80 3.52 -9.40 12.17
CA PRO A 80 4.58 -10.41 12.00
C PRO A 80 4.41 -11.65 12.88
N ALA A 81 3.59 -11.64 13.93
CA ALA A 81 3.29 -12.84 14.71
C ALA A 81 2.62 -13.93 13.85
N SER A 82 1.93 -13.55 12.78
CA SER A 82 1.29 -14.47 11.84
C SER A 82 2.27 -15.36 11.10
N TYR A 83 3.54 -14.94 10.92
CA TYR A 83 4.58 -15.71 10.23
C TYR A 83 4.84 -17.06 10.90
N SER A 84 4.60 -17.16 12.21
CA SER A 84 4.68 -18.42 12.95
C SER A 84 3.74 -19.51 12.43
N ALA A 85 2.74 -19.16 11.60
CA ALA A 85 1.79 -20.09 10.98
C ALA A 85 2.16 -20.49 9.54
N THR A 86 3.28 -19.98 9.00
CA THR A 86 3.74 -20.26 7.64
C THR A 86 3.97 -21.77 7.46
N GLN A 87 3.33 -22.35 6.44
CA GLN A 87 3.40 -23.78 6.13
C GLN A 87 4.03 -24.08 4.77
N PHE A 88 3.99 -23.10 3.88
CA PHE A 88 4.50 -23.16 2.51
C PHE A 88 5.49 -22.02 2.26
N ALA A 89 6.41 -22.22 1.34
CA ALA A 89 7.09 -21.10 0.72
C ALA A 89 6.02 -20.34 -0.09
N THR A 90 5.76 -19.11 0.27
CA THR A 90 4.73 -18.27 -0.32
C THR A 90 5.40 -17.12 -1.05
N PHE A 91 5.05 -16.90 -2.29
CA PHE A 91 5.37 -15.72 -3.06
C PHE A 91 4.08 -14.97 -3.37
N ASP A 92 4.03 -13.69 -3.10
CA ASP A 92 2.88 -12.84 -3.40
C ASP A 92 3.35 -11.56 -4.08
N ALA A 93 2.76 -11.23 -5.22
CA ALA A 93 3.02 -10.00 -5.96
C ALA A 93 1.72 -9.40 -6.44
N GLY A 94 1.64 -8.07 -6.49
CA GLY A 94 0.41 -7.40 -6.85
C GLY A 94 0.57 -6.04 -7.48
N LEU A 95 -0.50 -5.63 -8.15
CA LEU A 95 -0.68 -4.35 -8.81
C LEU A 95 -1.87 -3.62 -8.20
N TYR A 96 -1.83 -2.32 -8.27
CA TYR A 96 -2.84 -1.40 -7.73
C TYR A 96 -3.25 -0.41 -8.81
N GLY A 97 -4.53 -0.17 -8.95
CA GLY A 97 -5.11 0.89 -9.78
C GLY A 97 -6.05 1.75 -8.95
N ASN A 98 -6.05 3.03 -9.21
CA ASN A 98 -6.93 4.00 -8.57
C ASN A 98 -7.62 4.85 -9.63
N TYR A 99 -8.91 5.09 -9.45
CA TYR A 99 -9.68 6.12 -10.15
C TYR A 99 -10.30 7.03 -9.10
N THR A 100 -9.98 8.32 -9.16
CA THR A 100 -10.45 9.30 -8.19
C THR A 100 -11.13 10.46 -8.88
N GLN A 101 -12.33 10.78 -8.40
CA GLN A 101 -13.06 12.00 -8.72
C GLN A 101 -12.86 13.02 -7.61
N LEU A 102 -12.25 14.14 -7.93
CA LEU A 102 -12.04 15.29 -7.06
C LEU A 102 -13.19 16.28 -7.24
N ASN A 103 -13.86 16.65 -6.17
CA ASN A 103 -14.95 17.62 -6.20
C ASN A 103 -14.69 18.74 -5.20
N SER A 104 -14.64 19.97 -5.68
CA SER A 104 -14.74 21.19 -4.88
C SER A 104 -16.14 21.80 -5.03
N THR A 105 -16.37 22.96 -4.42
CA THR A 105 -17.64 23.70 -4.58
C THR A 105 -17.87 24.20 -5.99
N THR A 106 -16.80 24.42 -6.78
CA THR A 106 -16.86 25.09 -8.08
C THR A 106 -16.33 24.25 -9.24
N ARG A 107 -15.54 23.20 -8.97
CA ARG A 107 -14.86 22.39 -10.00
C ARG A 107 -14.88 20.92 -9.65
N SER A 108 -14.89 20.10 -10.68
CA SER A 108 -14.69 18.64 -10.60
C SER A 108 -13.57 18.23 -11.54
N ASP A 109 -12.74 17.29 -11.11
CA ASP A 109 -11.65 16.71 -11.90
C ASP A 109 -11.60 15.20 -11.67
N ASN A 110 -11.06 14.46 -12.63
CA ASN A 110 -10.93 13.02 -12.56
C ASN A 110 -9.49 12.62 -12.83
N THR A 111 -9.00 11.68 -12.06
CA THR A 111 -7.64 11.16 -12.22
C THR A 111 -7.64 9.64 -12.14
N ALA A 112 -6.72 9.03 -12.84
CA ALA A 112 -6.48 7.60 -12.79
C ALA A 112 -4.99 7.35 -12.64
N ASP A 113 -4.64 6.37 -11.80
CA ASP A 113 -3.27 5.95 -11.56
C ASP A 113 -3.17 4.43 -11.51
N PHE A 114 -1.99 3.93 -11.87
CA PHE A 114 -1.69 2.52 -11.82
C PHE A 114 -0.27 2.32 -11.32
N ALA A 115 -0.12 1.51 -10.27
CA ALA A 115 1.14 1.36 -9.58
C ALA A 115 1.39 -0.08 -9.14
N PHE A 116 2.64 -0.35 -8.80
CA PHE A 116 3.05 -1.53 -8.08
C PHE A 116 2.46 -1.53 -6.66
N SER A 117 1.92 -2.68 -6.21
CA SER A 117 1.34 -2.83 -4.88
C SER A 117 2.32 -3.47 -3.89
N HIS A 118 2.89 -4.63 -4.23
CA HIS A 118 3.80 -5.35 -3.34
C HIS A 118 4.51 -6.50 -4.04
N ILE A 119 5.67 -6.87 -3.49
CA ILE A 119 6.28 -8.19 -3.63
C ILE A 119 6.63 -8.68 -2.25
N THR A 120 6.15 -9.87 -1.87
CA THR A 120 6.47 -10.49 -0.59
C THR A 120 6.79 -11.96 -0.76
N MET A 121 7.67 -12.46 0.09
CA MET A 121 8.04 -13.87 0.19
C MET A 121 7.98 -14.30 1.65
N SER A 122 7.49 -15.51 1.90
CA SER A 122 7.48 -16.09 3.24
C SER A 122 7.95 -17.55 3.20
N PHE A 123 8.70 -17.95 4.21
CA PHE A 123 9.28 -19.29 4.30
C PHE A 123 9.05 -19.91 5.66
N PRO A 124 8.65 -21.20 5.74
CA PRO A 124 8.54 -21.93 6.98
C PRO A 124 9.93 -22.29 7.53
N MET A 125 10.15 -22.09 8.83
CA MET A 125 11.38 -22.46 9.54
C MET A 125 11.16 -23.59 10.55
N LYS A 126 10.26 -24.50 10.27
CA LYS A 126 9.91 -25.64 11.16
C LYS A 126 9.62 -25.16 12.59
N ARG A 127 10.38 -25.63 13.59
CA ARG A 127 10.23 -25.27 15.02
C ARG A 127 10.52 -23.78 15.32
N PHE A 128 11.24 -23.09 14.45
CA PHE A 128 11.59 -21.69 14.61
C PHE A 128 10.55 -20.72 14.03
N GLY A 129 9.37 -21.22 13.60
CA GLY A 129 8.29 -20.40 13.07
C GLY A 129 8.41 -20.14 11.58
N GLY A 130 8.37 -18.88 11.17
CA GLY A 130 8.50 -18.46 9.77
C GLY A 130 9.17 -17.11 9.63
N ILE A 131 9.73 -16.90 8.47
CA ILE A 131 10.30 -15.61 8.04
C ILE A 131 9.51 -15.05 6.88
N SER A 132 9.50 -13.73 6.76
CA SER A 132 8.92 -13.02 5.62
C SER A 132 9.82 -11.85 5.24
N LEU A 133 9.89 -11.58 3.95
CA LEU A 133 10.61 -10.45 3.40
C LEU A 133 9.81 -9.88 2.22
N GLY A 134 9.99 -8.60 1.93
CA GLY A 134 9.28 -7.97 0.82
C GLY A 134 9.55 -6.49 0.67
N ILE A 135 8.95 -5.94 -0.38
CA ILE A 135 8.98 -4.53 -0.72
C ILE A 135 7.53 -4.06 -0.91
N LEU A 136 7.20 -2.94 -0.27
CA LEU A 136 5.87 -2.34 -0.25
C LEU A 136 5.98 -0.82 -0.40
N PRO A 137 5.10 -0.16 -1.15
CA PRO A 137 4.97 1.30 -1.08
C PRO A 137 4.50 1.69 0.33
N TYR A 138 5.08 2.75 0.87
CA TYR A 138 4.78 3.27 2.22
C TYR A 138 3.93 4.53 2.18
N SER A 139 4.26 5.45 1.25
CA SER A 139 3.46 6.66 0.99
C SER A 139 3.70 7.18 -0.42
N ASP A 140 2.75 7.97 -0.93
CA ASP A 140 2.85 8.61 -2.23
C ASP A 140 2.48 10.08 -2.12
N ILE A 141 3.19 10.93 -2.88
CA ILE A 141 2.83 12.32 -3.11
C ILE A 141 2.47 12.48 -4.58
N GLY A 142 1.29 13.05 -4.81
CA GLY A 142 0.85 13.43 -6.14
C GLY A 142 -0.28 14.44 -6.01
N TYR A 143 0.00 15.70 -6.28
CA TYR A 143 -1.00 16.76 -6.30
C TYR A 143 -0.65 17.83 -7.31
N ARG A 144 -1.67 18.51 -7.82
CA ARG A 144 -1.54 19.74 -8.60
C ARG A 144 -2.62 20.73 -8.15
N SER A 145 -2.21 21.93 -7.78
CA SER A 145 -3.09 23.03 -7.40
C SER A 145 -2.68 24.29 -8.14
N THR A 146 -3.65 25.02 -8.66
CA THR A 146 -3.41 26.29 -9.34
C THR A 146 -4.23 27.39 -8.68
N SER A 147 -3.58 28.50 -8.36
CA SER A 147 -4.20 29.70 -7.82
C SER A 147 -3.86 30.88 -8.70
N GLN A 148 -4.86 31.66 -9.11
CA GLN A 148 -4.66 32.90 -9.83
C GLN A 148 -4.46 34.04 -8.83
N GLN A 149 -3.47 34.86 -9.10
CA GLN A 149 -3.17 36.08 -8.32
C GLN A 149 -2.87 37.21 -9.26
N THR A 150 -3.26 38.42 -8.88
CA THR A 150 -2.94 39.65 -9.61
C THR A 150 -1.85 40.38 -8.83
N ILE A 151 -0.71 40.67 -9.47
CA ILE A 151 0.36 41.49 -8.93
C ILE A 151 0.56 42.67 -9.92
N ASN A 152 0.40 43.89 -9.44
CA ASN A 152 0.60 45.12 -10.24
C ASN A 152 -0.16 45.12 -11.58
N THR A 153 -1.45 44.71 -11.61
CA THR A 153 -2.30 44.59 -12.80
C THR A 153 -2.09 43.38 -13.68
N ASP A 154 -0.98 42.67 -13.54
CA ASP A 154 -0.75 41.43 -14.32
C ASP A 154 -1.29 40.21 -13.63
N LEU A 155 -2.05 39.40 -14.38
CA LEU A 155 -2.58 38.14 -13.91
C LEU A 155 -1.52 37.05 -14.08
N HIS A 156 -1.21 36.33 -12.98
CA HIS A 156 -0.32 35.17 -13.04
C HIS A 156 -0.90 33.99 -12.31
N ASN A 157 -0.49 32.83 -12.76
CA ASN A 157 -0.84 31.57 -12.13
C ASN A 157 0.27 31.13 -11.17
N LYS A 158 -0.08 30.83 -9.94
CA LYS A 158 0.78 30.13 -9.02
C LYS A 158 0.40 28.66 -9.01
N VAL A 159 1.30 27.82 -9.51
CA VAL A 159 1.10 26.37 -9.65
C VAL A 159 1.92 25.65 -8.61
N PHE A 160 1.26 24.79 -7.83
CA PHE A 160 1.90 23.89 -6.87
C PHE A 160 1.72 22.47 -7.36
N THR A 161 2.81 21.72 -7.44
CA THR A 161 2.78 20.30 -7.76
C THR A 161 3.68 19.53 -6.81
N GLY A 162 3.26 18.33 -6.46
CA GLY A 162 4.08 17.40 -5.69
C GLY A 162 4.16 16.07 -6.40
N GLU A 163 5.31 15.41 -6.30
CA GLU A 163 5.52 14.09 -6.87
C GLU A 163 6.52 13.28 -6.04
N GLY A 164 6.42 11.95 -6.16
CA GLY A 164 7.32 11.04 -5.50
C GLY A 164 6.63 10.15 -4.48
N GLY A 165 7.42 9.41 -3.72
CA GLY A 165 6.89 8.48 -2.74
C GLY A 165 7.97 7.81 -1.93
N LEU A 166 7.55 7.11 -0.89
CA LEU A 166 8.41 6.33 -0.02
C LEU A 166 8.11 4.85 -0.18
N THR A 167 9.15 4.05 -0.22
CA THR A 167 9.10 2.60 -0.32
C THR A 167 9.69 1.99 0.95
N LYS A 168 9.11 0.88 1.40
CA LYS A 168 9.56 0.11 2.54
C LYS A 168 10.01 -1.28 2.09
N ALA A 169 11.29 -1.62 2.33
CA ALA A 169 11.80 -2.98 2.24
C ALA A 169 11.86 -3.57 3.64
N TYR A 170 11.30 -4.75 3.87
CA TYR A 170 11.24 -5.37 5.18
C TYR A 170 11.76 -6.80 5.20
N ALA A 171 12.26 -7.20 6.37
CA ALA A 171 12.52 -8.59 6.75
C ALA A 171 11.92 -8.82 8.13
N GLY A 172 11.19 -9.91 8.29
CA GLY A 172 10.48 -10.22 9.52
C GLY A 172 10.56 -11.68 9.91
N TRP A 173 10.36 -11.90 11.20
CA TRP A 173 10.35 -13.23 11.80
C TRP A 173 9.21 -13.33 12.80
N GLY A 174 8.55 -14.51 12.82
CA GLY A 174 7.50 -14.81 13.79
C GLY A 174 7.58 -16.23 14.28
N VAL A 175 7.37 -16.40 15.57
CA VAL A 175 7.50 -17.68 16.26
C VAL A 175 6.34 -17.91 17.22
N ARG A 176 5.98 -19.18 17.41
CA ARG A 176 5.04 -19.59 18.47
C ARG A 176 5.84 -19.87 19.73
N ILE A 177 5.54 -19.12 20.80
CA ILE A 177 6.23 -19.28 22.10
C ILE A 177 5.60 -20.41 22.91
N VAL A 178 4.27 -20.35 23.04
CA VAL A 178 3.49 -21.38 23.74
C VAL A 178 2.26 -21.73 22.91
N LYS A 179 1.51 -22.75 23.31
CA LYS A 179 0.29 -23.16 22.61
C LYS A 179 -0.68 -21.98 22.49
N GLY A 180 -1.02 -21.62 21.25
CA GLY A 180 -1.89 -20.50 20.93
C GLY A 180 -1.20 -19.14 20.81
N LEU A 181 -0.12 -18.85 21.53
CA LEU A 181 0.54 -17.55 21.56
C LEU A 181 1.72 -17.47 20.61
N SER A 182 1.71 -16.47 19.75
CA SER A 182 2.77 -16.16 18.79
C SER A 182 3.21 -14.71 18.89
N ILE A 183 4.49 -14.47 18.69
CA ILE A 183 5.07 -13.14 18.60
C ILE A 183 5.85 -13.00 17.29
N GLY A 184 6.13 -11.78 16.89
CA GLY A 184 6.96 -11.51 15.72
C GLY A 184 7.42 -10.07 15.66
N ALA A 185 8.41 -9.84 14.83
CA ALA A 185 8.95 -8.52 14.55
C ALA A 185 9.34 -8.39 13.08
N ASN A 186 9.21 -7.17 12.54
CA ASN A 186 9.75 -6.75 11.25
C ASN A 186 10.79 -5.65 11.48
N VAL A 187 11.92 -5.77 10.82
CA VAL A 187 12.86 -4.68 10.61
C VAL A 187 12.70 -4.21 9.18
N SER A 188 12.47 -2.93 8.99
CA SER A 188 12.18 -2.35 7.67
C SER A 188 13.11 -1.18 7.40
N TYR A 189 13.56 -1.04 6.16
CA TYR A 189 14.25 0.12 5.66
C TYR A 189 13.31 0.95 4.79
N LEU A 190 13.05 2.19 5.22
CA LEU A 190 12.26 3.18 4.51
C LEU A 190 13.20 4.05 3.67
N PHE A 191 12.84 4.28 2.40
CA PHE A 191 13.61 5.13 1.51
C PHE A 191 12.73 5.71 0.41
N GLY A 192 13.13 6.87 -0.11
CA GLY A 192 12.47 7.51 -1.24
C GLY A 192 12.76 9.00 -1.33
N THR A 193 12.17 9.62 -2.36
CA THR A 193 12.31 11.04 -2.65
C THR A 193 10.94 11.67 -2.83
N LEU A 194 10.74 12.82 -2.21
CA LEU A 194 9.56 13.65 -2.32
C LEU A 194 9.99 15.00 -2.93
N ASN A 195 9.32 15.44 -3.98
CA ASN A 195 9.58 16.70 -4.66
C ASN A 195 8.32 17.57 -4.58
N ASP A 196 8.47 18.76 -4.05
CA ASP A 196 7.46 19.81 -4.04
C ASP A 196 7.93 20.96 -4.95
N PHE A 197 7.09 21.31 -5.92
CA PHE A 197 7.35 22.41 -6.84
C PHE A 197 6.35 23.54 -6.61
N SER A 198 6.85 24.74 -6.57
CA SER A 198 6.06 25.99 -6.57
C SER A 198 6.53 26.86 -7.73
N ARG A 199 5.64 27.13 -8.69
CA ARG A 199 5.96 27.88 -9.90
C ARG A 199 5.05 29.09 -10.01
N VAL A 200 5.64 30.21 -10.42
CA VAL A 200 4.92 31.39 -10.83
C VAL A 200 4.98 31.47 -12.36
N GLU A 201 3.81 31.41 -12.99
CA GLU A 201 3.66 31.43 -14.44
C GLU A 201 3.09 32.79 -14.86
N PHE A 202 3.84 33.53 -15.65
CA PHE A 202 3.42 34.77 -16.25
C PHE A 202 2.70 34.52 -17.58
N SER A 203 1.90 35.49 -18.00
CA SER A 203 1.30 35.42 -19.34
C SER A 203 2.40 35.35 -20.41
N PRO A 204 2.30 34.49 -21.44
CA PRO A 204 3.27 34.44 -22.53
C PRO A 204 3.50 35.79 -23.22
N SER A 205 2.48 36.66 -23.21
CA SER A 205 2.57 38.02 -23.77
C SER A 205 3.43 38.97 -22.94
N SER A 206 3.75 38.66 -21.68
CA SER A 206 4.56 39.54 -20.83
C SER A 206 6.06 39.51 -21.13
N GLY A 207 6.54 38.51 -21.89
CA GLY A 207 7.96 38.28 -22.12
C GLY A 207 8.77 37.91 -20.86
N ALA A 208 8.12 37.76 -19.70
CA ALA A 208 8.76 37.42 -18.46
C ALA A 208 9.02 35.88 -18.38
N LEU A 209 10.17 35.54 -17.78
CA LEU A 209 10.50 34.16 -17.51
C LEU A 209 9.74 33.66 -16.26
N ASN A 210 9.26 32.45 -16.32
CA ASN A 210 8.67 31.78 -15.17
C ASN A 210 9.74 31.44 -14.15
N THR A 211 9.37 31.48 -12.87
CA THR A 211 10.27 31.09 -11.76
C THR A 211 9.70 29.86 -11.09
N GLN A 212 10.54 28.84 -10.91
CA GLN A 212 10.19 27.60 -10.23
C GLN A 212 11.10 27.41 -9.02
N ARG A 213 10.48 27.17 -7.87
CA ARG A 213 11.15 26.62 -6.68
C ARG A 213 10.85 25.13 -6.61
N GLN A 214 11.89 24.31 -6.44
CA GLN A 214 11.80 22.89 -6.17
C GLN A 214 12.39 22.61 -4.78
N ASP A 215 11.59 22.00 -3.91
CA ASP A 215 12.05 21.47 -2.62
C ASP A 215 12.15 19.95 -2.75
N LYS A 216 13.37 19.42 -2.87
CA LYS A 216 13.66 18.00 -2.94
C LYS A 216 13.96 17.48 -1.54
N ARG A 217 13.24 16.44 -1.10
CA ARG A 217 13.41 15.77 0.20
C ARG A 217 13.79 14.31 -0.02
N GLU A 218 14.94 13.90 0.47
CA GLU A 218 15.41 12.51 0.46
C GLU A 218 15.21 11.94 1.86
N ILE A 219 14.30 10.98 1.98
CA ILE A 219 13.91 10.38 3.25
C ILE A 219 14.44 8.96 3.32
N GLN A 220 15.08 8.63 4.45
CA GLN A 220 15.57 7.27 4.72
C GLN A 220 15.61 6.99 6.22
N GLY A 221 15.36 5.73 6.60
CA GLY A 221 15.45 5.33 8.00
C GLY A 221 15.01 3.91 8.24
N MET A 222 15.22 3.45 9.48
CA MET A 222 14.81 2.13 9.93
C MET A 222 13.47 2.22 10.67
N ILE A 223 12.60 1.23 10.43
CA ILE A 223 11.32 1.08 11.13
C ILE A 223 11.32 -0.29 11.79
N LEU A 224 10.87 -0.34 13.03
CA LEU A 224 10.68 -1.57 13.79
C LEU A 224 9.18 -1.75 14.07
N ASP A 225 8.60 -2.81 13.48
CA ASP A 225 7.23 -3.22 13.74
C ASP A 225 7.22 -4.51 14.58
N TYR A 226 6.21 -4.67 15.42
CA TYR A 226 6.05 -5.85 16.26
C TYR A 226 4.62 -6.38 16.21
N GLY A 227 4.46 -7.65 16.57
CA GLY A 227 3.16 -8.30 16.56
C GLY A 227 3.02 -9.38 17.60
N LEU A 228 1.78 -9.60 18.02
CA LEU A 228 1.35 -10.65 18.91
C LEU A 228 0.02 -11.20 18.42
N GLN A 229 -0.14 -12.52 18.45
CA GLN A 229 -1.41 -13.20 18.17
C GLN A 229 -1.64 -14.34 19.17
N TYR A 230 -2.86 -14.40 19.69
CA TYR A 230 -3.33 -15.51 20.51
C TYR A 230 -4.50 -16.21 19.80
N GLU A 231 -4.29 -17.44 19.37
CA GLU A 231 -5.26 -18.29 18.70
C GLU A 231 -5.83 -19.31 19.69
N GLN A 232 -7.12 -19.22 19.96
CA GLN A 232 -7.88 -20.13 20.81
C GLN A 232 -8.79 -21.00 19.92
N PRO A 233 -8.51 -22.32 19.80
CA PRO A 233 -9.45 -23.25 19.17
C PRO A 233 -10.75 -23.35 19.99
N ILE A 234 -11.90 -23.31 19.31
CA ILE A 234 -13.23 -23.50 19.90
C ILE A 234 -13.83 -24.75 19.26
N GLY A 235 -13.79 -25.84 19.98
CA GLY A 235 -14.15 -27.15 19.44
C GLY A 235 -13.17 -27.60 18.35
N LYS A 236 -13.67 -28.35 17.34
CA LYS A 236 -12.85 -28.93 16.28
C LYS A 236 -12.76 -28.06 15.01
N GLU A 237 -13.72 -27.17 14.80
CA GLU A 237 -13.87 -26.45 13.52
C GLU A 237 -13.62 -24.96 13.63
N TYR A 238 -13.79 -24.36 14.80
CA TYR A 238 -13.71 -22.93 14.99
C TYR A 238 -12.41 -22.49 15.63
N SER A 239 -11.94 -21.30 15.31
CA SER A 239 -10.83 -20.64 15.99
C SER A 239 -11.15 -19.18 16.21
N LEU A 240 -10.86 -18.69 17.40
CA LEU A 240 -10.90 -17.28 17.77
C LEU A 240 -9.47 -16.79 17.88
N THR A 241 -9.13 -15.73 17.17
CA THR A 241 -7.79 -15.14 17.21
C THR A 241 -7.88 -13.70 17.67
N PHE A 242 -7.14 -13.37 18.72
CA PHE A 242 -6.85 -12.01 19.14
C PHE A 242 -5.51 -11.60 18.59
N GLY A 243 -5.43 -10.43 17.97
CA GLY A 243 -4.20 -9.89 17.43
C GLY A 243 -3.90 -8.50 17.99
N TYR A 244 -2.62 -8.24 18.18
CA TYR A 244 -2.10 -6.92 18.46
C TYR A 244 -0.85 -6.70 17.61
N SER A 245 -0.74 -5.53 17.00
CA SER A 245 0.47 -5.14 16.28
C SER A 245 0.72 -3.65 16.42
N GLY A 246 1.94 -3.26 16.21
CA GLY A 246 2.31 -1.86 16.30
C GLY A 246 3.67 -1.56 15.69
N SER A 247 3.97 -0.27 15.59
CA SER A 247 5.27 0.25 15.18
C SER A 247 5.79 1.16 16.26
N LEU A 248 7.08 1.05 16.56
CA LEU A 248 7.73 1.94 17.52
C LEU A 248 7.85 3.35 16.94
N ASN A 249 8.12 4.33 17.81
CA ASN A 249 8.60 5.63 17.37
C ASN A 249 9.96 5.45 16.70
N ASN A 250 10.05 5.73 15.41
CA ASN A 250 11.28 5.56 14.64
C ASN A 250 11.72 6.93 14.12
N ASP A 251 12.96 7.27 14.36
CA ASP A 251 13.56 8.47 13.80
C ASP A 251 14.11 8.18 12.42
N ILE A 252 13.63 8.94 11.42
CA ILE A 252 14.06 8.86 10.04
C ILE A 252 14.81 10.14 9.66
N LYS A 253 15.79 10.01 8.77
CA LYS A 253 16.54 11.16 8.25
C LYS A 253 15.78 11.77 7.08
N ASP A 254 15.62 13.10 7.13
CA ASP A 254 15.09 13.91 6.03
C ASP A 254 16.18 14.89 5.60
N ARG A 255 16.66 14.73 4.37
CA ARG A 255 17.62 15.63 3.74
C ARG A 255 16.90 16.48 2.71
N SER A 256 16.88 17.79 2.94
CA SER A 256 16.18 18.74 2.08
C SER A 256 17.16 19.62 1.33
N THR A 257 16.94 19.79 0.03
CA THR A 257 17.65 20.73 -0.83
C THR A 257 16.62 21.53 -1.61
N SER A 258 16.75 22.86 -1.62
CA SER A 258 15.87 23.74 -2.39
C SER A 258 16.62 24.32 -3.58
N PHE A 259 15.97 24.33 -4.74
CA PHE A 259 16.46 24.92 -5.98
C PHE A 259 15.50 26.02 -6.42
N ILE A 260 16.03 27.15 -6.90
CA ILE A 260 15.25 28.17 -7.61
C ILE A 260 15.83 28.29 -9.02
N THR A 261 14.96 28.00 -10.00
CA THR A 261 15.32 27.97 -11.41
C THR A 261 14.41 28.92 -12.20
N ARG A 262 14.99 29.60 -13.21
CA ARG A 262 14.19 30.26 -14.24
C ARG A 262 13.87 29.26 -15.33
N VAL A 263 12.62 29.26 -15.79
CA VAL A 263 12.12 28.31 -16.77
C VAL A 263 11.40 29.04 -17.90
N THR A 264 11.49 28.51 -19.11
CA THR A 264 10.75 29.06 -20.24
C THR A 264 9.25 28.80 -20.09
N PRO A 265 8.38 29.74 -20.45
CA PRO A 265 6.96 29.48 -20.58
C PRO A 265 6.74 28.35 -21.60
N SER A 266 5.95 27.34 -21.24
CA SER A 266 5.49 26.31 -22.17
C SER A 266 3.98 26.49 -22.38
N SER A 267 3.53 26.43 -23.62
CA SER A 267 2.12 26.41 -23.98
C SER A 267 1.48 25.03 -23.75
N ASP A 268 2.29 24.00 -23.53
CA ASP A 268 1.84 22.63 -23.27
C ASP A 268 1.75 22.40 -21.76
N PRO A 269 0.55 22.15 -21.20
CA PRO A 269 0.36 21.91 -19.77
C PRO A 269 1.11 20.67 -19.25
N ASP A 270 1.36 19.69 -20.12
CA ASP A 270 2.04 18.44 -19.79
C ASP A 270 3.56 18.51 -20.02
N ASN A 271 4.02 19.51 -20.79
CA ASN A 271 5.44 19.70 -21.03
C ASN A 271 6.04 20.55 -19.91
N GLN A 272 6.96 19.95 -19.17
CA GLN A 272 7.69 20.66 -18.12
C GLN A 272 8.47 21.81 -18.77
N ASN A 273 8.28 23.02 -18.24
CA ASN A 273 9.06 24.16 -18.66
C ASN A 273 10.55 23.83 -18.58
N ILE A 274 11.28 24.07 -19.65
CA ILE A 274 12.70 23.76 -19.74
C ILE A 274 13.46 24.70 -18.79
N PRO A 275 14.23 24.20 -17.83
CA PRO A 275 15.04 25.05 -16.99
C PRO A 275 16.12 25.72 -17.83
N LEU A 276 16.21 27.05 -17.71
CA LEU A 276 17.23 27.87 -18.39
C LEU A 276 18.50 27.98 -17.55
N ASP A 277 18.32 28.34 -16.29
CA ASP A 277 19.42 28.44 -15.34
C ASP A 277 18.91 28.25 -13.91
N THR A 278 19.82 27.87 -13.02
CA THR A 278 19.58 27.77 -11.58
C THR A 278 20.15 29.01 -10.90
N THR A 279 19.25 29.85 -10.37
CA THR A 279 19.63 31.11 -9.74
C THR A 279 20.04 30.97 -8.27
N TYR A 280 19.56 29.88 -7.63
CA TYR A 280 19.85 29.62 -6.23
C TYR A 280 19.78 28.14 -5.91
N VAL A 281 20.72 27.65 -5.12
CA VAL A 281 20.70 26.31 -4.50
C VAL A 281 20.97 26.50 -3.01
N SER A 282 20.04 26.00 -2.16
CA SER A 282 20.30 26.02 -0.72
C SER A 282 21.30 24.95 -0.33
N ASP A 283 22.06 25.21 0.75
CA ASP A 283 22.81 24.15 1.39
C ASP A 283 21.90 22.98 1.81
N ARG A 284 22.44 21.78 1.71
CA ARG A 284 21.72 20.56 2.08
C ARG A 284 21.48 20.54 3.59
N SER A 285 20.24 20.77 4.01
CA SER A 285 19.84 20.64 5.41
C SER A 285 19.49 19.17 5.73
N SER A 286 19.81 18.73 6.93
CA SER A 286 19.42 17.40 7.42
C SER A 286 18.74 17.53 8.77
N ARG A 287 17.58 16.87 8.91
CA ARG A 287 16.83 16.81 10.15
C ARG A 287 16.33 15.40 10.43
N HIS A 288 15.90 15.16 11.63
CA HIS A 288 15.22 13.93 12.02
C HIS A 288 13.73 14.18 12.10
N LEU A 289 12.96 13.25 11.53
CA LEU A 289 11.51 13.18 11.65
C LEU A 289 11.15 11.96 12.44
N THR A 290 10.30 12.12 13.47
CA THR A 290 9.85 11.00 14.29
C THR A 290 8.53 10.47 13.76
N LEU A 291 8.54 9.23 13.23
CA LEU A 291 7.31 8.55 12.83
C LEU A 291 6.44 8.23 14.04
N PRO A 292 5.11 8.23 13.89
CA PRO A 292 4.19 7.99 15.00
C PRO A 292 4.26 6.56 15.51
N LEU A 293 4.04 6.41 16.81
CA LEU A 293 3.69 5.14 17.42
C LEU A 293 2.35 4.67 16.87
N LYS A 294 2.30 3.41 16.41
CA LYS A 294 1.07 2.79 15.89
C LYS A 294 0.63 1.65 16.79
N HIS A 295 -0.67 1.51 16.95
CA HIS A 295 -1.31 0.41 17.68
C HIS A 295 -2.49 -0.12 16.88
N ASN A 296 -2.51 -1.41 16.63
CA ASN A 296 -3.63 -2.10 15.99
C ASN A 296 -4.06 -3.25 16.90
N VAL A 297 -5.37 -3.37 17.11
CA VAL A 297 -5.99 -4.47 17.85
C VAL A 297 -7.01 -5.11 16.93
N GLY A 298 -7.04 -6.43 16.88
CA GLY A 298 -7.97 -7.16 16.03
C GLY A 298 -8.49 -8.42 16.67
N ILE A 299 -9.70 -8.77 16.30
CA ILE A 299 -10.35 -10.03 16.66
C ILE A 299 -10.90 -10.70 15.42
N THR A 300 -10.70 -12.00 15.30
CA THR A 300 -11.15 -12.79 14.15
C THR A 300 -11.73 -14.11 14.61
N LEU A 301 -12.93 -14.43 14.18
CA LEU A 301 -13.56 -15.73 14.33
C LEU A 301 -13.59 -16.43 12.98
N ALA A 302 -13.09 -17.65 12.92
CA ALA A 302 -13.01 -18.41 11.69
C ALA A 302 -13.53 -19.83 11.87
N ARG A 303 -14.24 -20.35 10.85
CA ARG A 303 -14.48 -21.76 10.66
C ARG A 303 -13.58 -22.28 9.54
N SER A 304 -12.69 -23.20 9.89
CA SER A 304 -11.68 -23.69 8.95
C SER A 304 -12.28 -24.17 7.63
N GLY A 305 -11.73 -23.70 6.51
CA GLY A 305 -12.18 -24.08 5.17
C GLY A 305 -13.53 -23.51 4.72
N ARG A 306 -14.17 -22.64 5.51
CA ARG A 306 -15.51 -22.13 5.19
C ARG A 306 -15.64 -20.62 5.23
N TRP A 307 -15.43 -20.01 6.39
CA TRP A 307 -15.59 -18.58 6.52
C TRP A 307 -14.71 -18.00 7.63
N LEU A 308 -14.52 -16.71 7.54
CA LEU A 308 -13.81 -15.88 8.49
C LEU A 308 -14.54 -14.54 8.60
N VAL A 309 -14.74 -14.04 9.82
CA VAL A 309 -15.21 -12.68 10.10
C VAL A 309 -14.33 -12.04 11.16
N GLY A 310 -14.15 -10.76 11.08
CA GLY A 310 -13.30 -10.05 12.05
C GLY A 310 -13.55 -8.56 12.09
N ALA A 311 -12.93 -7.93 13.09
CA ALA A 311 -12.90 -6.50 13.30
C ALA A 311 -11.52 -6.07 13.78
N ASP A 312 -11.05 -4.93 13.29
CA ASP A 312 -9.80 -4.29 13.67
C ASP A 312 -10.04 -2.85 14.11
N PHE A 313 -9.33 -2.43 15.15
CA PHE A 313 -9.18 -1.06 15.58
C PHE A 313 -7.73 -0.61 15.36
N LYS A 314 -7.54 0.59 14.79
CA LYS A 314 -6.23 1.14 14.43
C LYS A 314 -6.08 2.53 15.05
N TYR A 315 -4.91 2.81 15.60
CA TYR A 315 -4.57 4.09 16.21
C TYR A 315 -3.14 4.49 15.85
N ALA A 316 -2.94 5.76 15.46
CA ALA A 316 -1.61 6.34 15.25
C ALA A 316 -1.61 7.81 15.67
N ASP A 317 -0.61 8.24 16.42
CA ASP A 317 -0.49 9.62 16.89
C ASP A 317 0.47 10.42 16.02
N TRP A 318 -0.07 11.10 15.01
CA TRP A 318 0.66 11.98 14.11
C TRP A 318 0.85 13.40 14.65
N SER A 319 0.31 13.74 15.83
CA SER A 319 0.37 15.10 16.37
C SER A 319 1.78 15.57 16.69
N ARG A 320 2.72 14.64 16.86
CA ARG A 320 4.15 14.92 17.10
C ARG A 320 4.99 14.99 15.84
N PHE A 321 4.42 14.65 14.70
CA PHE A 321 5.12 14.65 13.42
C PHE A 321 5.21 16.07 12.88
N GLN A 322 6.41 16.63 12.76
CA GLN A 322 6.67 17.98 12.28
C GLN A 322 7.51 17.94 11.01
N VAL A 323 7.00 18.50 9.92
CA VAL A 323 7.70 18.58 8.63
C VAL A 323 8.44 19.92 8.47
N ARG A 324 7.84 21.02 8.93
CA ARG A 324 8.37 22.38 8.86
C ARG A 324 8.14 23.10 10.20
N ASP A 325 8.99 24.06 10.52
CA ASP A 325 8.84 24.87 11.72
C ASP A 325 7.46 25.55 11.75
N GLY A 326 6.69 25.30 12.80
CA GLY A 326 5.45 26.01 13.13
C GLY A 326 4.14 25.46 12.54
N GLU A 327 4.15 24.51 11.59
CA GLU A 327 2.90 23.97 11.02
C GLU A 327 2.64 22.52 11.40
N ASN A 328 1.95 22.29 12.52
CA ASN A 328 1.43 20.98 12.87
C ASN A 328 -0.03 20.85 12.42
N ARG A 329 -0.26 20.39 11.19
CA ARG A 329 -1.60 20.15 10.62
C ARG A 329 -2.05 18.70 10.76
N LEU A 330 -1.22 17.84 11.37
CA LEU A 330 -1.53 16.44 11.55
C LEU A 330 -2.05 16.17 12.97
N ARG A 331 -3.04 15.28 13.05
CA ARG A 331 -3.72 14.87 14.28
C ARG A 331 -3.64 13.36 14.46
N LYS A 332 -4.26 12.87 15.50
CA LYS A 332 -4.41 11.43 15.75
C LYS A 332 -5.25 10.79 14.65
N ASN A 333 -4.77 9.69 14.11
CA ASN A 333 -5.51 8.83 13.20
C ASN A 333 -6.19 7.72 14.01
N VAL A 334 -7.49 7.54 13.80
CA VAL A 334 -8.28 6.47 14.43
C VAL A 334 -9.11 5.78 13.36
N GLY A 335 -8.97 4.47 13.26
CA GLY A 335 -9.67 3.67 12.26
C GLY A 335 -10.36 2.45 12.85
N VAL A 336 -11.47 2.07 12.23
CA VAL A 336 -12.16 0.81 12.47
C VAL A 336 -12.40 0.11 11.15
N ALA A 337 -12.27 -1.21 11.15
CA ALA A 337 -12.53 -2.05 10.00
C ALA A 337 -13.29 -3.28 10.43
N VAL A 338 -14.26 -3.69 9.62
CA VAL A 338 -15.01 -4.94 9.80
C VAL A 338 -15.10 -5.65 8.46
N GLY A 339 -15.05 -6.96 8.46
CA GLY A 339 -15.15 -7.70 7.21
C GLY A 339 -15.05 -9.18 7.39
N GLY A 340 -15.12 -9.87 6.26
CA GLY A 340 -15.04 -11.32 6.28
C GLY A 340 -14.89 -11.93 4.90
N GLN A 341 -14.73 -13.24 4.92
CA GLN A 341 -14.62 -14.11 3.76
C GLN A 341 -15.54 -15.30 3.92
N LEU A 342 -16.15 -15.70 2.81
CA LEU A 342 -16.90 -16.95 2.68
C LEU A 342 -16.31 -17.76 1.52
N THR A 343 -16.03 -19.04 1.78
CA THR A 343 -15.70 -20.03 0.74
C THR A 343 -16.70 -21.18 0.90
N PRO A 344 -17.63 -21.34 -0.02
CA PRO A 344 -18.74 -22.28 0.19
C PRO A 344 -18.29 -23.73 0.46
N ASP A 345 -17.32 -24.23 -0.32
CA ASP A 345 -16.74 -25.55 -0.13
C ASP A 345 -15.41 -25.69 -0.87
N VAL A 346 -14.30 -25.71 -0.12
CA VAL A 346 -12.93 -25.83 -0.67
C VAL A 346 -12.64 -27.19 -1.32
N THR A 347 -13.46 -28.21 -1.05
CA THR A 347 -13.29 -29.57 -1.56
C THR A 347 -14.21 -29.91 -2.74
N SER A 348 -15.14 -29.03 -3.07
CA SER A 348 -16.11 -29.21 -4.13
C SER A 348 -15.45 -29.33 -5.51
N LEU A 349 -16.00 -30.15 -6.39
CA LEU A 349 -15.61 -30.18 -7.80
C LEU A 349 -16.15 -29.00 -8.60
N LYS A 350 -17.15 -28.28 -8.08
CA LYS A 350 -17.71 -27.09 -8.71
C LYS A 350 -16.83 -25.89 -8.40
N TYR A 351 -16.21 -25.29 -9.43
CA TYR A 351 -15.24 -24.18 -9.30
C TYR A 351 -15.76 -23.01 -8.44
N LEU A 352 -16.97 -22.52 -8.68
CA LEU A 352 -17.56 -21.40 -7.94
C LEU A 352 -17.72 -21.67 -6.43
N LYS A 353 -17.76 -22.92 -6.00
CA LYS A 353 -17.78 -23.26 -4.57
C LYS A 353 -16.41 -23.17 -3.91
N GLN A 354 -15.33 -23.23 -4.69
CA GLN A 354 -13.95 -23.08 -4.22
C GLN A 354 -13.48 -21.62 -4.17
N VAL A 355 -14.22 -20.70 -4.81
CA VAL A 355 -13.91 -19.27 -4.84
C VAL A 355 -14.10 -18.65 -3.47
N ASP A 356 -13.15 -17.83 -3.07
CA ASP A 356 -13.25 -16.97 -1.87
C ASP A 356 -14.04 -15.70 -2.22
N TYR A 357 -15.15 -15.47 -1.53
CA TYR A 357 -15.95 -14.25 -1.62
C TYR A 357 -15.69 -13.39 -0.41
N ARG A 358 -15.37 -12.12 -0.60
CA ARG A 358 -14.96 -11.20 0.46
C ARG A 358 -15.75 -9.92 0.43
N LEU A 359 -16.07 -9.43 1.63
CA LEU A 359 -16.78 -8.18 1.85
C LEU A 359 -16.23 -7.51 3.10
N GLY A 360 -16.18 -6.18 3.07
CA GLY A 360 -15.76 -5.42 4.25
C GLY A 360 -16.17 -3.96 4.19
N PHE A 361 -15.97 -3.30 5.31
CA PHE A 361 -16.20 -1.88 5.51
C PHE A 361 -15.09 -1.31 6.39
N ARG A 362 -14.65 -0.10 6.08
CA ARG A 362 -13.72 0.65 6.93
C ARG A 362 -14.15 2.10 7.09
N TYR A 363 -13.82 2.65 8.24
CA TYR A 363 -13.95 4.05 8.55
C TYR A 363 -12.69 4.53 9.27
N ASN A 364 -12.08 5.61 8.76
CA ASN A 364 -10.88 6.22 9.32
C ASN A 364 -11.11 7.71 9.53
N LYS A 365 -10.92 8.18 10.75
CA LYS A 365 -10.64 9.57 11.04
C LYS A 365 -9.15 9.77 10.74
N THR A 366 -8.83 10.33 9.57
CA THR A 366 -7.46 10.46 9.11
C THR A 366 -6.67 11.44 9.96
N GLN A 367 -5.35 11.48 9.78
CA GLN A 367 -4.47 12.45 10.43
C GLN A 367 -4.65 13.89 9.93
N TYR A 368 -5.32 14.13 8.83
CA TYR A 368 -5.44 15.46 8.22
C TYR A 368 -6.50 16.31 8.95
N PHE A 369 -6.06 17.49 9.38
CA PHE A 369 -6.93 18.50 10.01
C PHE A 369 -6.77 19.83 9.28
N LEU A 370 -7.76 20.21 8.50
CA LEU A 370 -7.70 21.32 7.57
C LEU A 370 -8.94 22.20 7.73
N ASN A 371 -8.75 23.51 7.71
CA ASN A 371 -9.83 24.50 7.84
C ASN A 371 -10.80 24.17 9.00
N ASP A 372 -10.21 23.83 10.16
CA ASP A 372 -10.90 23.43 11.39
C ASP A 372 -11.82 22.19 11.25
N GLN A 373 -11.53 21.34 10.27
CA GLN A 373 -12.26 20.10 10.00
C GLN A 373 -11.34 18.88 9.99
N ASN A 374 -11.83 17.79 10.58
CA ASN A 374 -11.20 16.48 10.37
C ASN A 374 -11.59 15.91 9.02
N ILE A 375 -10.61 15.38 8.30
CA ILE A 375 -10.83 14.66 7.06
C ILE A 375 -11.07 13.20 7.41
N ASN A 376 -12.24 12.69 7.07
CA ASN A 376 -12.61 11.29 7.29
C ASN A 376 -12.55 10.54 5.95
N ASP A 377 -12.18 9.28 6.03
CA ASP A 377 -12.18 8.32 4.91
C ASP A 377 -13.05 7.12 5.26
N MET A 378 -13.95 6.76 4.38
CA MET A 378 -14.79 5.58 4.52
C MET A 378 -14.88 4.82 3.20
N ALA A 379 -14.88 3.49 3.27
CA ALA A 379 -14.98 2.64 2.09
C ALA A 379 -15.72 1.34 2.37
N VAL A 380 -16.46 0.90 1.37
CA VAL A 380 -16.95 -0.48 1.24
C VAL A 380 -16.00 -1.23 0.32
N THR A 381 -15.68 -2.46 0.68
CA THR A 381 -14.73 -3.28 -0.06
C THR A 381 -15.36 -4.59 -0.45
N VAL A 382 -15.04 -5.06 -1.65
CA VAL A 382 -15.45 -6.36 -2.15
C VAL A 382 -14.26 -7.07 -2.79
N GLY A 383 -14.30 -8.37 -2.87
CA GLY A 383 -13.26 -9.08 -3.62
C GLY A 383 -13.51 -10.55 -3.75
N VAL A 384 -12.70 -11.15 -4.62
CA VAL A 384 -12.74 -12.58 -4.91
C VAL A 384 -11.32 -13.15 -4.91
N GLY A 385 -11.18 -14.38 -4.41
CA GLY A 385 -9.96 -15.18 -4.51
C GLY A 385 -10.22 -16.39 -5.41
N LEU A 386 -9.60 -16.38 -6.58
CA LEU A 386 -9.77 -17.41 -7.61
C LEU A 386 -8.67 -18.47 -7.45
N PRO A 387 -8.98 -19.68 -6.99
CA PRO A 387 -8.01 -20.76 -6.93
C PRO A 387 -7.62 -21.19 -8.33
N LEU A 388 -6.31 -21.28 -8.59
CA LEU A 388 -5.77 -21.91 -9.78
C LEU A 388 -5.60 -23.43 -9.56
N ALA A 389 -5.28 -24.15 -10.64
CA ALA A 389 -5.12 -25.60 -10.58
C ALA A 389 -4.15 -26.02 -9.46
N ARG A 390 -4.61 -26.92 -8.60
CA ARG A 390 -3.81 -27.48 -7.51
C ARG A 390 -2.93 -28.61 -8.03
N ASN A 391 -1.65 -28.56 -7.70
CA ASN A 391 -0.78 -29.70 -7.96
C ASN A 391 -1.02 -30.77 -6.91
N GLN A 392 -1.62 -31.91 -7.31
CA GLN A 392 -1.98 -33.01 -6.42
C GLN A 392 -0.74 -33.68 -5.79
N PHE A 393 0.41 -33.67 -6.46
CA PHE A 393 1.63 -34.34 -5.97
C PHE A 393 2.40 -33.48 -4.95
N SER A 394 2.54 -32.17 -5.18
CA SER A 394 3.26 -31.28 -4.27
C SER A 394 2.37 -30.66 -3.20
N GLY A 395 1.04 -30.65 -3.42
CA GLY A 395 0.08 -29.88 -2.63
C GLY A 395 0.24 -28.37 -2.81
N ALA A 396 1.04 -27.93 -3.80
CA ALA A 396 1.18 -26.55 -4.19
C ALA A 396 -0.14 -26.02 -4.76
N PHE A 397 -0.46 -24.78 -4.47
CA PHE A 397 -1.62 -24.12 -5.01
C PHE A 397 -1.34 -22.63 -5.21
N SER A 398 -2.03 -22.06 -6.18
CA SER A 398 -1.93 -20.65 -6.51
C SER A 398 -3.31 -20.03 -6.47
N LYS A 399 -3.35 -18.74 -6.18
CA LYS A 399 -4.58 -17.94 -6.19
C LYS A 399 -4.34 -16.61 -6.88
N ILE A 400 -5.35 -16.14 -7.59
CA ILE A 400 -5.43 -14.75 -8.02
C ILE A 400 -6.45 -14.07 -7.12
N ASN A 401 -6.05 -13.00 -6.46
CA ASN A 401 -6.89 -12.21 -5.57
C ASN A 401 -7.24 -10.88 -6.25
N PHE A 402 -8.53 -10.60 -6.35
CA PHE A 402 -9.03 -9.31 -6.82
C PHE A 402 -9.71 -8.62 -5.65
N SER A 403 -9.49 -7.31 -5.50
CA SER A 403 -10.27 -6.46 -4.61
C SER A 403 -10.65 -5.15 -5.29
N ALA A 404 -11.83 -4.64 -4.95
CA ALA A 404 -12.30 -3.32 -5.30
C ALA A 404 -12.74 -2.61 -4.01
N GLU A 405 -12.33 -1.36 -3.87
CA GLU A 405 -12.69 -0.49 -2.74
C GLU A 405 -13.42 0.72 -3.30
N PHE A 406 -14.63 0.98 -2.83
CA PHE A 406 -15.46 2.13 -3.19
C PHE A 406 -15.49 3.04 -1.97
N GLY A 407 -14.83 4.20 -2.08
CA GLY A 407 -14.66 5.05 -0.91
C GLY A 407 -14.84 6.53 -1.19
N GLN A 408 -14.91 7.26 -0.08
CA GLN A 408 -14.97 8.71 -0.07
C GLN A 408 -14.10 9.26 1.05
N MET A 409 -13.26 10.25 0.73
CA MET A 409 -12.45 11.00 1.67
C MET A 409 -12.75 12.49 1.57
N GLY A 410 -12.86 13.15 2.73
CA GLY A 410 -13.11 14.59 2.80
C GLY A 410 -14.56 15.02 2.53
N LYS A 411 -14.74 16.31 2.38
CA LYS A 411 -16.04 17.01 2.22
C LYS A 411 -15.85 18.20 1.27
N THR A 412 -16.94 18.76 0.74
CA THR A 412 -16.92 19.97 -0.09
C THR A 412 -17.17 21.26 0.70
N THR A 413 -17.48 21.16 2.01
CA THR A 413 -17.69 22.32 2.88
C THR A 413 -16.36 22.96 3.31
N ASN A 414 -16.36 24.25 3.66
CA ASN A 414 -15.19 25.02 4.15
C ASN A 414 -14.01 25.00 3.16
N ASN A 415 -14.27 25.12 1.86
CA ASN A 415 -13.25 25.08 0.78
C ASN A 415 -12.36 23.81 0.82
N LEU A 416 -12.93 22.69 1.31
CA LEU A 416 -12.28 21.40 1.24
C LEU A 416 -12.65 20.66 -0.05
N ILE A 417 -11.85 19.66 -0.39
CA ILE A 417 -12.04 18.82 -1.56
C ILE A 417 -12.58 17.47 -1.09
N ARG A 418 -13.65 17.01 -1.73
CA ARG A 418 -14.15 15.65 -1.56
C ARG A 418 -13.57 14.77 -2.65
N GLU A 419 -12.90 13.71 -2.25
CA GLU A 419 -12.43 12.64 -3.12
C GLU A 419 -13.43 11.48 -3.08
N ARG A 420 -13.90 11.03 -4.23
CA ARG A 420 -14.58 9.75 -4.41
C ARG A 420 -13.66 8.86 -5.21
N TYR A 421 -13.35 7.69 -4.70
CA TYR A 421 -12.37 6.84 -5.35
C TYR A 421 -12.85 5.40 -5.49
N ILE A 422 -12.30 4.75 -6.52
CA ILE A 422 -12.40 3.33 -6.74
C ILE A 422 -10.98 2.78 -6.84
N ASN A 423 -10.59 1.95 -5.88
CA ASN A 423 -9.29 1.30 -5.88
C ASN A 423 -9.46 -0.15 -6.35
N PHE A 424 -8.64 -0.57 -7.29
CA PHE A 424 -8.57 -1.95 -7.74
C PHE A 424 -7.22 -2.54 -7.35
N ASN A 425 -7.23 -3.75 -6.81
CA ASN A 425 -5.99 -4.46 -6.53
C ASN A 425 -6.07 -5.86 -7.12
N ILE A 426 -4.99 -6.28 -7.74
CA ILE A 426 -4.81 -7.62 -8.28
C ILE A 426 -3.56 -8.19 -7.64
N GLY A 427 -3.67 -9.36 -7.02
CA GLY A 427 -2.54 -10.06 -6.42
C GLY A 427 -2.48 -11.51 -6.89
N PHE A 428 -1.26 -11.97 -7.08
CA PHE A 428 -0.96 -13.35 -7.45
C PHE A 428 -0.18 -14.02 -6.33
N THR A 429 -0.79 -15.03 -5.70
CA THR A 429 -0.22 -15.78 -4.58
C THR A 429 0.17 -17.17 -5.05
N LEU A 430 1.46 -17.50 -4.94
CA LEU A 430 2.02 -18.82 -5.16
C LEU A 430 2.39 -19.46 -3.83
N ASN A 431 1.91 -20.67 -3.59
CA ASN A 431 2.29 -21.48 -2.42
C ASN A 431 2.90 -22.79 -2.88
N ASP A 432 4.12 -23.06 -2.45
CA ASP A 432 4.81 -24.31 -2.78
C ASP A 432 5.52 -24.91 -1.56
N ARG A 433 5.79 -26.20 -1.61
CA ARG A 433 6.56 -26.91 -0.60
C ARG A 433 8.03 -26.98 -1.03
N TRP A 434 8.83 -26.02 -0.58
CA TRP A 434 10.27 -26.06 -0.80
C TRP A 434 10.97 -26.95 0.23
N PHE A 435 12.20 -27.40 -0.11
CA PHE A 435 13.07 -28.23 0.75
C PHE A 435 12.57 -29.66 0.98
N ARG A 436 11.84 -30.24 0.07
CA ARG A 436 11.65 -31.70 0.02
C ARG A 436 12.88 -32.35 -0.64
N ARG A 437 13.57 -33.23 0.07
CA ARG A 437 14.44 -34.22 -0.59
C ARG A 437 13.51 -35.14 -1.39
N THR A 438 13.68 -35.19 -2.70
CA THR A 438 13.16 -36.27 -3.52
C THR A 438 13.93 -37.54 -3.10
N GLN A 439 13.25 -38.45 -2.41
CA GLN A 439 13.77 -39.81 -2.29
C GLN A 439 13.56 -40.45 -3.65
N PHE A 440 14.65 -40.79 -4.30
CA PHE A 440 14.63 -41.73 -5.43
C PHE A 440 14.72 -43.09 -4.78
N ASP A 441 13.61 -43.87 -4.80
CA ASP A 441 13.60 -45.30 -4.57
C ASP A 441 14.07 -46.02 -5.83
#